data_1ed849b8e98aa8f2dfd45916f09f88a1
#
_entry.id   1ed849b8e98aa8f2dfd45916f09f88a1
#
_cell.length_a   1.000
_cell.length_b   1.000
_cell.length_c   1.000
_cell.angle_alpha   90.00
_cell.angle_beta   90.00
_cell.angle_gamma   90.00
#
_symmetry.space_group_name_H-M   'P 1'
#
loop_
_entity.id
_entity.type
_entity.pdbx_description
1 polymer ?
#
loop_
_entity_poly.entity_id
_entity_poly.type
_entity_poly.pdbx_seq_one_letter_code
_entity_poly.pdbx_strand_id
1 'polypeptide(L)'
;ASGDLHASRLMRSLKKVDELAEFRFFGGDLMAAESGTRVKHYKELAYMGFVPVLLHLGTIFSNMKMCKQDIVNWKPDVVILVDYPGFNLSIAKFLKKNTLIPAYYYISPKIWAWKEWRIRSIKRDIAEMFSILPFEVPFYEKKHHYSIHYVGNPTAQEVYEFRATYHQSYAEFCQENNLDIHK
;
A
#
# COMPACT_ATOMS: atom_id res chain seq x y z
N ALA A 1 -7.52 -5.08 5.39
CA ALA A 1 -7.39 -3.64 5.21
C ALA A 1 -7.11 -3.32 3.74
N SER A 2 -7.42 -2.08 3.29
CA SER A 2 -7.30 -1.67 1.88
C SER A 2 -5.90 -1.89 1.30
N GLY A 3 -4.83 -1.60 2.04
CA GLY A 3 -3.46 -1.87 1.60
C GLY A 3 -3.18 -3.33 1.25
N ASP A 4 -3.72 -4.28 2.03
CA ASP A 4 -3.61 -5.72 1.76
C ASP A 4 -4.33 -6.11 0.46
N LEU A 5 -5.52 -5.56 0.24
CA LEU A 5 -6.29 -5.78 -0.99
C LEU A 5 -5.56 -5.25 -2.24
N HIS A 6 -5.09 -4.00 -2.17
CA HIS A 6 -4.40 -3.40 -3.31
C HIS A 6 -3.04 -4.07 -3.59
N ALA A 7 -2.32 -4.44 -2.55
CA ALA A 7 -1.05 -5.16 -2.68
C ALA A 7 -1.25 -6.57 -3.25
N SER A 8 -2.27 -7.33 -2.81
CA SER A 8 -2.55 -8.66 -3.35
C SER A 8 -2.88 -8.62 -4.85
N ARG A 9 -3.65 -7.63 -5.29
CA ARG A 9 -3.95 -7.43 -6.72
C ARG A 9 -2.70 -7.08 -7.53
N LEU A 10 -1.83 -6.23 -6.97
CA LEU A 10 -0.55 -5.92 -7.59
C LEU A 10 0.32 -7.17 -7.72
N MET A 11 0.44 -7.99 -6.66
CA MET A 11 1.16 -9.27 -6.70
C MET A 11 0.63 -10.20 -7.80
N ARG A 12 -0.70 -10.36 -7.87
CA ARG A 12 -1.37 -11.14 -8.93
C ARG A 12 -1.02 -10.64 -10.33
N SER A 13 -1.00 -9.31 -10.52
CA SER A 13 -0.68 -8.70 -11.81
C SER A 13 0.79 -8.88 -12.18
N LEU A 14 1.70 -8.73 -11.22
CA LEU A 14 3.13 -8.95 -11.42
C LEU A 14 3.43 -10.40 -11.81
N LYS A 15 2.79 -11.38 -11.17
CA LYS A 15 2.93 -12.80 -11.52
C LYS A 15 2.49 -13.14 -12.93
N LYS A 16 1.54 -12.40 -13.49
CA LYS A 16 1.13 -12.59 -14.90
C LYS A 16 2.21 -12.12 -15.88
N VAL A 17 3.06 -11.20 -15.47
CA VAL A 17 4.13 -10.64 -16.29
C VAL A 17 5.44 -11.38 -16.06
N ASP A 18 5.67 -11.81 -14.81
CA ASP A 18 6.85 -12.59 -14.40
C ASP A 18 6.40 -13.75 -13.50
N GLU A 19 6.31 -14.93 -14.08
CA GLU A 19 5.89 -16.16 -13.37
C GLU A 19 6.92 -16.62 -12.32
N LEU A 20 8.17 -16.16 -12.44
CA LEU A 20 9.25 -16.49 -11.50
C LEU A 20 9.37 -15.47 -10.37
N ALA A 21 8.51 -14.44 -10.35
CA ALA A 21 8.53 -13.44 -9.30
C ALA A 21 8.27 -14.04 -7.92
N GLU A 22 9.22 -13.89 -7.01
CA GLU A 22 9.10 -14.28 -5.61
C GLU A 22 8.67 -13.09 -4.76
N PHE A 23 7.73 -13.32 -3.84
CA PHE A 23 7.22 -12.30 -2.95
C PHE A 23 7.50 -12.61 -1.50
N ARG A 24 8.01 -11.60 -0.79
CA ARG A 24 8.15 -11.60 0.65
C ARG A 24 7.54 -10.30 1.21
N PHE A 25 6.63 -10.40 2.18
CA PHE A 25 5.80 -9.26 2.50
C PHE A 25 5.41 -9.17 3.98
N PHE A 26 5.09 -7.95 4.36
CA PHE A 26 4.41 -7.56 5.58
C PHE A 26 2.98 -7.18 5.18
N GLY A 27 2.03 -8.08 5.37
CA GLY A 27 0.68 -7.92 4.84
C GLY A 27 -0.33 -8.83 5.51
N GLY A 28 -1.48 -9.01 4.88
CA GLY A 28 -2.58 -9.80 5.42
C GLY A 28 -2.85 -11.09 4.66
N ASP A 29 -4.07 -11.57 4.81
CA ASP A 29 -4.49 -12.85 4.28
C ASP A 29 -4.73 -12.82 2.76
N LEU A 30 -5.11 -11.64 2.21
CA LEU A 30 -5.28 -11.50 0.76
C LEU A 30 -3.94 -11.58 0.03
N MET A 31 -2.88 -10.97 0.55
CA MET A 31 -1.54 -11.14 0.00
C MET A 31 -1.04 -12.58 0.16
N ALA A 32 -1.34 -13.23 1.29
CA ALA A 32 -0.96 -14.61 1.52
C ALA A 32 -1.64 -15.59 0.53
N ALA A 33 -2.86 -15.30 0.10
CA ALA A 33 -3.59 -16.08 -0.91
C ALA A 33 -2.93 -16.00 -2.31
N GLU A 34 -2.16 -14.95 -2.60
CA GLU A 34 -1.45 -14.80 -3.88
C GLU A 34 -0.10 -15.55 -3.90
N SER A 35 0.20 -16.34 -2.89
CA SER A 35 1.48 -17.00 -2.63
C SER A 35 2.64 -16.04 -2.34
N GLY A 36 3.67 -16.55 -1.70
CA GLY A 36 4.81 -15.77 -1.20
C GLY A 36 4.98 -15.96 0.31
N THR A 37 6.05 -15.40 0.87
CA THR A 37 6.36 -15.54 2.29
C THR A 37 5.88 -14.36 3.09
N ARG A 38 4.85 -14.55 3.93
CA ARG A 38 4.42 -13.55 4.90
C ARG A 38 5.37 -13.52 6.10
N VAL A 39 6.10 -12.42 6.26
CA VAL A 39 7.01 -12.22 7.39
C VAL A 39 6.23 -11.86 8.65
N LYS A 40 5.23 -10.96 8.49
CA LYS A 40 4.38 -10.54 9.60
C LYS A 40 3.02 -10.05 9.13
N HIS A 41 1.99 -10.30 9.95
CA HIS A 41 0.65 -9.84 9.66
C HIS A 41 0.50 -8.33 9.96
N TYR A 42 -0.16 -7.57 9.06
CA TYR A 42 -0.31 -6.11 9.21
C TYR A 42 -1.03 -5.70 10.52
N LYS A 43 -1.91 -6.54 11.06
CA LYS A 43 -2.58 -6.28 12.35
C LYS A 43 -1.60 -6.11 13.51
N GLU A 44 -0.42 -6.71 13.40
CA GLU A 44 0.66 -6.59 14.38
C GLU A 44 1.58 -5.38 14.13
N LEU A 45 1.43 -4.72 12.95
CA LEU A 45 2.26 -3.58 12.54
C LEU A 45 1.53 -2.24 12.70
N ALA A 46 0.21 -2.25 12.52
CA ALA A 46 -0.58 -1.04 12.39
C ALA A 46 -1.29 -0.69 13.71
N TYR A 47 -0.80 0.33 14.36
CA TYR A 47 -1.51 1.00 15.44
C TYR A 47 -2.07 2.32 14.92
N MET A 48 -3.40 2.51 15.04
CA MET A 48 -4.06 3.75 14.63
C MET A 48 -4.57 4.52 15.86
N GLY A 49 -4.45 5.86 15.79
CA GLY A 49 -4.83 6.75 16.88
C GLY A 49 -3.65 7.14 17.78
N PHE A 50 -3.78 8.29 18.45
CA PHE A 50 -2.69 8.89 19.23
C PHE A 50 -2.30 8.03 20.45
N VAL A 51 -3.29 7.59 21.22
CA VAL A 51 -3.07 6.82 22.45
C VAL A 51 -2.50 5.41 22.17
N PRO A 52 -3.06 4.60 21.24
CA PRO A 52 -2.46 3.32 20.89
C PRO A 52 -1.04 3.43 20.34
N VAL A 53 -0.74 4.46 19.55
CA VAL A 53 0.63 4.68 19.03
C VAL A 53 1.61 4.94 20.17
N LEU A 54 1.26 5.80 21.15
CA LEU A 54 2.12 6.08 22.30
C LEU A 54 2.37 4.84 23.18
N LEU A 55 1.34 4.04 23.42
CA LEU A 55 1.45 2.81 24.24
C LEU A 55 2.28 1.72 23.56
N HIS A 56 2.35 1.71 22.23
CA HIS A 56 3.02 0.67 21.44
C HIS A 56 4.28 1.15 20.69
N LEU A 57 4.89 2.27 21.10
CA LEU A 57 6.11 2.78 20.46
C LEU A 57 7.22 1.72 20.39
N GLY A 58 7.45 0.98 21.47
CA GLY A 58 8.44 -0.10 21.49
C GLY A 58 8.19 -1.17 20.42
N THR A 59 6.93 -1.59 20.25
CA THR A 59 6.51 -2.55 19.23
C THR A 59 6.70 -1.99 17.83
N ILE A 60 6.37 -0.72 17.61
CA ILE A 60 6.58 -0.05 16.31
C ILE A 60 8.07 0.00 15.95
N PHE A 61 8.94 0.36 16.89
CA PHE A 61 10.38 0.35 16.67
C PHE A 61 10.94 -1.06 16.43
N SER A 62 10.48 -2.05 17.18
CA SER A 62 10.85 -3.46 16.99
C SER A 62 10.43 -3.97 15.60
N ASN A 63 9.21 -3.68 15.18
CA ASN A 63 8.71 -4.01 13.86
C ASN A 63 9.52 -3.34 12.75
N MET A 64 9.89 -2.08 12.93
CA MET A 64 10.74 -1.34 12.01
C MET A 64 12.13 -1.97 11.89
N LYS A 65 12.73 -2.35 13.00
CA LYS A 65 14.04 -3.02 13.04
C LYS A 65 13.97 -4.38 12.34
N MET A 66 12.96 -5.18 12.64
CA MET A 66 12.74 -6.49 12.03
C MET A 66 12.56 -6.36 10.51
N CYS A 67 11.72 -5.42 10.05
CA CYS A 67 11.51 -5.19 8.61
C CYS A 67 12.82 -4.84 7.89
N LYS A 68 13.62 -3.94 8.46
CA LYS A 68 14.93 -3.56 7.90
C LYS A 68 15.88 -4.75 7.83
N GLN A 69 15.95 -5.55 8.89
CA GLN A 69 16.82 -6.72 8.95
C GLN A 69 16.39 -7.79 7.94
N ASP A 70 15.09 -8.01 7.82
CA ASP A 70 14.53 -8.96 6.87
C ASP A 70 14.86 -8.60 5.42
N ILE A 71 14.71 -7.33 5.04
CA ILE A 71 15.07 -6.83 3.70
C ILE A 71 16.56 -7.03 3.42
N VAL A 72 17.43 -6.71 4.37
CA VAL A 72 18.88 -6.87 4.19
C VAL A 72 19.28 -8.35 4.05
N ASN A 73 18.62 -9.24 4.78
CA ASN A 73 18.91 -10.67 4.73
C ASN A 73 18.40 -11.32 3.43
N TRP A 74 17.20 -10.95 3.00
CA TRP A 74 16.58 -11.54 1.81
C TRP A 74 17.10 -10.94 0.50
N LYS A 75 17.52 -9.66 0.53
CA LYS A 75 18.09 -8.91 -0.61
C LYS A 75 17.18 -8.92 -1.85
N PRO A 76 15.95 -8.39 -1.75
CA PRO A 76 15.07 -8.31 -2.91
C PRO A 76 15.62 -7.36 -3.98
N ASP A 77 15.22 -7.57 -5.23
CA ASP A 77 15.55 -6.67 -6.34
C ASP A 77 14.89 -5.30 -6.18
N VAL A 78 13.70 -5.26 -5.56
CA VAL A 78 12.91 -4.04 -5.31
C VAL A 78 12.08 -4.17 -4.05
N VAL A 79 11.87 -3.05 -3.35
CA VAL A 79 10.91 -2.95 -2.25
C VAL A 79 9.75 -2.06 -2.68
N ILE A 80 8.54 -2.63 -2.74
CA ILE A 80 7.32 -1.89 -3.05
C ILE A 80 6.62 -1.50 -1.75
N LEU A 81 6.51 -0.22 -1.51
CA LEU A 81 5.89 0.39 -0.34
C LEU A 81 4.46 0.78 -0.68
N VAL A 82 3.47 0.20 0.01
CA VAL A 82 2.06 0.45 -0.29
C VAL A 82 1.44 1.32 0.80
N ASP A 83 0.98 2.53 0.43
CA ASP A 83 0.34 3.48 1.35
C ASP A 83 1.14 3.69 2.67
N TYR A 84 0.52 3.89 3.82
CA TYR A 84 1.08 3.96 5.18
C TYR A 84 2.39 4.77 5.31
N PRO A 85 2.38 6.08 4.99
CA PRO A 85 3.59 6.86 4.78
C PRO A 85 4.45 7.07 6.04
N GLY A 86 3.90 6.93 7.23
CA GLY A 86 4.66 7.08 8.48
C GLY A 86 5.75 6.02 8.63
N PHE A 87 5.42 4.78 8.35
CA PHE A 87 6.35 3.64 8.40
C PHE A 87 7.17 3.54 7.11
N ASN A 88 6.49 3.58 5.97
CA ASN A 88 7.07 3.31 4.67
C ASN A 88 8.17 4.31 4.26
N LEU A 89 8.00 5.60 4.53
CA LEU A 89 9.05 6.59 4.25
C LEU A 89 10.31 6.40 5.13
N SER A 90 10.16 5.79 6.31
CA SER A 90 11.32 5.44 7.16
C SER A 90 12.06 4.21 6.61
N ILE A 91 11.36 3.26 6.00
CA ILE A 91 11.97 2.14 5.28
C ILE A 91 12.67 2.67 4.03
N ALA A 92 12.03 3.51 3.22
CA ALA A 92 12.65 4.11 2.02
C ALA A 92 13.96 4.84 2.35
N LYS A 93 13.96 5.66 3.41
CA LYS A 93 15.17 6.34 3.90
C LYS A 93 16.27 5.36 4.28
N PHE A 94 15.92 4.26 4.95
CA PHE A 94 16.88 3.23 5.31
C PHE A 94 17.48 2.55 4.07
N LEU A 95 16.67 2.16 3.11
CA LEU A 95 17.09 1.52 1.85
C LEU A 95 18.06 2.43 1.11
N LYS A 96 17.70 3.69 0.90
CA LYS A 96 18.52 4.68 0.20
C LYS A 96 19.88 4.89 0.85
N LYS A 97 19.95 4.83 2.19
CA LYS A 97 21.19 5.08 2.93
C LYS A 97 22.09 3.85 3.04
N ASN A 98 21.53 2.65 3.12
CA ASN A 98 22.28 1.47 3.56
C ASN A 98 22.30 0.33 2.53
N THR A 99 21.60 0.47 1.41
CA THR A 99 21.50 -0.57 0.37
C THR A 99 21.50 0.07 -1.02
N LEU A 100 21.57 -0.77 -2.06
CA LEU A 100 21.33 -0.40 -3.44
C LEU A 100 19.91 -0.78 -3.92
N ILE A 101 19.09 -1.34 -3.05
CA ILE A 101 17.74 -1.80 -3.35
C ILE A 101 16.81 -0.60 -3.56
N PRO A 102 16.20 -0.44 -4.74
CA PRO A 102 15.28 0.66 -5.01
C PRO A 102 13.99 0.52 -4.20
N ALA A 103 13.47 1.65 -3.73
CA ALA A 103 12.15 1.75 -3.12
C ALA A 103 11.16 2.31 -4.15
N TYR A 104 10.14 1.52 -4.50
CA TYR A 104 8.99 1.96 -5.29
C TYR A 104 7.83 2.22 -4.35
N TYR A 105 7.04 3.25 -4.66
CA TYR A 105 5.92 3.63 -3.80
C TYR A 105 4.60 3.54 -4.56
N TYR A 106 3.74 2.62 -4.17
CA TYR A 106 2.41 2.43 -4.73
C TYR A 106 1.35 3.02 -3.81
N ILE A 107 0.41 3.77 -4.37
CA ILE A 107 -0.58 4.61 -3.68
C ILE A 107 0.11 5.76 -2.93
N SER A 108 0.47 6.80 -3.70
CA SER A 108 1.19 7.99 -3.26
C SER A 108 0.69 8.57 -1.92
N PRO A 109 1.58 9.04 -1.07
CA PRO A 109 1.19 9.75 0.15
C PRO A 109 0.40 11.02 -0.18
N LYS A 110 -0.70 11.27 0.53
CA LYS A 110 -1.59 12.41 0.31
C LYS A 110 -0.97 13.72 0.83
N ILE A 111 0.24 14.06 0.35
CA ILE A 111 0.96 15.25 0.79
C ILE A 111 0.32 16.57 0.34
N TRP A 112 -0.53 16.52 -0.67
CA TRP A 112 -1.34 17.66 -1.11
C TRP A 112 -2.40 18.07 -0.07
N ALA A 113 -2.86 17.14 0.78
CA ALA A 113 -3.82 17.40 1.84
C ALA A 113 -3.14 17.82 3.15
N TRP A 114 -1.97 17.26 3.47
CA TRP A 114 -1.25 17.55 4.71
C TRP A 114 0.18 17.01 4.68
N LYS A 115 1.08 17.58 5.50
CA LYS A 115 2.50 17.19 5.59
C LYS A 115 3.23 17.27 4.24
N GLU A 116 2.98 18.33 3.48
CA GLU A 116 3.61 18.56 2.17
C GLU A 116 5.16 18.57 2.25
N TRP A 117 5.73 18.91 3.40
CA TRP A 117 7.16 18.85 3.65
C TRP A 117 7.80 17.48 3.39
N ARG A 118 6.99 16.40 3.38
CA ARG A 118 7.44 15.04 3.04
C ARG A 118 7.97 14.92 1.61
N ILE A 119 7.65 15.85 0.74
CA ILE A 119 8.18 15.86 -0.63
C ILE A 119 9.70 15.78 -0.68
N ARG A 120 10.41 16.38 0.29
CA ARG A 120 11.87 16.32 0.36
C ARG A 120 12.40 14.90 0.55
N SER A 121 11.76 14.13 1.41
CA SER A 121 12.12 12.72 1.63
C SER A 121 11.70 11.83 0.46
N ILE A 122 10.55 12.09 -0.12
CA ILE A 122 10.05 11.37 -1.30
C ILE A 122 11.07 11.51 -2.45
N LYS A 123 11.42 12.72 -2.82
CA LYS A 123 12.40 12.99 -3.89
C LYS A 123 13.77 12.35 -3.67
N ARG A 124 14.21 12.26 -2.42
CA ARG A 124 15.51 11.71 -2.08
C ARG A 124 15.52 10.19 -2.04
N ASP A 125 14.45 9.58 -1.49
CA ASP A 125 14.47 8.20 -1.04
C ASP A 125 13.63 7.24 -1.90
N ILE A 126 12.70 7.76 -2.71
CA ILE A 126 11.82 6.96 -3.59
C ILE A 126 12.36 6.99 -5.01
N ALA A 127 12.54 5.82 -5.60
CA ALA A 127 13.00 5.69 -6.98
C ALA A 127 11.84 5.91 -7.97
N GLU A 128 10.69 5.26 -7.73
CA GLU A 128 9.50 5.38 -8.56
C GLU A 128 8.24 5.56 -7.70
N MET A 129 7.34 6.46 -8.12
CA MET A 129 6.08 6.76 -7.43
C MET A 129 4.89 6.47 -8.34
N PHE A 130 3.96 5.67 -7.84
CA PHE A 130 2.73 5.29 -8.56
C PHE A 130 1.51 5.87 -7.85
N SER A 131 0.81 6.77 -8.52
CA SER A 131 -0.40 7.44 -8.02
C SER A 131 -1.66 6.79 -8.58
N ILE A 132 -2.71 6.77 -7.77
CA ILE A 132 -4.05 6.31 -8.13
C ILE A 132 -5.04 7.46 -8.36
N LEU A 133 -4.60 8.72 -8.20
CA LEU A 133 -5.43 9.90 -8.35
C LEU A 133 -4.84 10.80 -9.46
N PRO A 134 -5.58 11.10 -10.54
CA PRO A 134 -5.03 11.80 -11.70
C PRO A 134 -4.57 13.23 -11.38
N PHE A 135 -5.21 13.90 -10.43
CA PHE A 135 -4.84 15.27 -10.05
C PHE A 135 -3.51 15.34 -9.25
N GLU A 136 -3.00 14.22 -8.74
CA GLU A 136 -1.70 14.19 -8.08
C GLU A 136 -0.55 14.39 -9.06
N VAL A 137 -0.70 13.97 -10.33
CA VAL A 137 0.34 14.16 -11.35
C VAL A 137 0.73 15.64 -11.48
N PRO A 138 -0.18 16.56 -11.81
CA PRO A 138 0.17 17.99 -11.89
C PRO A 138 0.65 18.58 -10.55
N PHE A 139 0.19 18.06 -9.41
CA PHE A 139 0.68 18.49 -8.11
C PHE A 139 2.17 18.13 -7.92
N TYR A 140 2.55 16.88 -8.19
CA TYR A 140 3.94 16.47 -8.04
C TYR A 140 4.84 17.06 -9.13
N GLU A 141 4.41 17.08 -10.39
CA GLU A 141 5.24 17.51 -11.52
C GLU A 141 5.37 19.04 -11.61
N LYS A 142 4.24 19.76 -11.62
CA LYS A 142 4.27 21.22 -11.80
C LYS A 142 4.73 21.97 -10.55
N LYS A 143 4.23 21.56 -9.37
CA LYS A 143 4.57 22.25 -8.12
C LYS A 143 5.90 21.80 -7.55
N HIS A 144 6.21 20.52 -7.65
CA HIS A 144 7.38 19.93 -6.99
C HIS A 144 8.49 19.48 -7.94
N HIS A 145 8.28 19.55 -9.26
CA HIS A 145 9.27 19.07 -10.25
C HIS A 145 9.74 17.63 -9.97
N TYR A 146 8.76 16.74 -9.73
CA TYR A 146 8.97 15.33 -9.44
C TYR A 146 8.00 14.49 -10.25
N SER A 147 8.54 13.74 -11.21
CA SER A 147 7.72 12.89 -12.09
C SER A 147 7.14 11.70 -11.32
N ILE A 148 5.89 11.38 -11.60
CA ILE A 148 5.18 10.23 -11.03
C ILE A 148 4.34 9.53 -12.11
N HIS A 149 3.99 8.26 -11.86
CA HIS A 149 3.18 7.47 -12.78
C HIS A 149 1.74 7.40 -12.29
N TYR A 150 0.79 7.83 -13.11
CA TYR A 150 -0.62 7.56 -12.86
C TYR A 150 -0.99 6.17 -13.38
N VAL A 151 -1.43 5.29 -12.49
CA VAL A 151 -1.72 3.87 -12.79
C VAL A 151 -3.21 3.51 -12.72
N GLY A 152 -4.07 4.50 -12.62
CA GLY A 152 -5.51 4.29 -12.43
C GLY A 152 -5.87 4.02 -10.96
N ASN A 153 -7.17 4.04 -10.69
CA ASN A 153 -7.69 3.80 -9.34
C ASN A 153 -8.13 2.35 -9.18
N PRO A 154 -7.44 1.54 -8.36
CA PRO A 154 -7.80 0.14 -8.16
C PRO A 154 -9.20 -0.05 -7.54
N THR A 155 -9.72 0.92 -6.80
CA THR A 155 -11.08 0.88 -6.28
C THR A 155 -12.13 0.97 -7.39
N ALA A 156 -11.86 1.70 -8.47
CA ALA A 156 -12.77 1.75 -9.62
C ALA A 156 -12.89 0.39 -10.31
N GLN A 157 -11.77 -0.33 -10.45
CA GLN A 157 -11.77 -1.69 -10.96
C GLN A 157 -12.57 -2.64 -10.06
N GLU A 158 -12.41 -2.51 -8.74
CA GLU A 158 -13.14 -3.31 -7.75
C GLU A 158 -14.65 -3.12 -7.87
N VAL A 159 -15.10 -1.87 -7.98
CA VAL A 159 -16.52 -1.55 -8.20
C VAL A 159 -17.02 -2.14 -9.52
N TYR A 160 -16.23 -2.05 -10.58
CA TYR A 160 -16.58 -2.61 -11.89
C TYR A 160 -16.73 -4.13 -11.83
N GLU A 161 -15.76 -4.83 -11.24
CA GLU A 161 -15.79 -6.29 -11.07
C GLU A 161 -16.98 -6.74 -10.20
N PHE A 162 -17.21 -6.04 -9.09
CA PHE A 162 -18.36 -6.31 -8.21
C PHE A 162 -19.69 -6.14 -8.94
N ARG A 163 -19.86 -5.05 -9.69
CA ARG A 163 -21.09 -4.82 -10.46
C ARG A 163 -21.35 -5.88 -11.53
N ALA A 164 -20.31 -6.45 -12.11
CA ALA A 164 -20.44 -7.52 -13.09
C ALA A 164 -20.92 -8.85 -12.49
N THR A 165 -20.69 -9.06 -11.21
CA THR A 165 -21.02 -10.31 -10.48
C THR A 165 -22.17 -10.15 -9.49
N TYR A 166 -22.59 -8.93 -9.20
CA TYR A 166 -23.66 -8.63 -8.27
C TYR A 166 -25.04 -8.72 -8.95
N HIS A 167 -25.81 -9.71 -8.57
CA HIS A 167 -27.13 -10.00 -9.16
C HIS A 167 -28.29 -9.88 -8.17
N GLN A 168 -28.02 -9.51 -6.92
CA GLN A 168 -29.04 -9.35 -5.89
C GLN A 168 -30.04 -8.25 -6.28
N SER A 169 -31.32 -8.56 -6.28
CA SER A 169 -32.38 -7.57 -6.48
C SER A 169 -32.58 -6.69 -5.25
N TYR A 170 -33.21 -5.53 -5.44
CA TYR A 170 -33.55 -4.63 -4.32
C TYR A 170 -34.46 -5.33 -3.27
N ALA A 171 -35.39 -6.17 -3.71
CA ALA A 171 -36.25 -6.93 -2.82
C ALA A 171 -35.45 -7.91 -1.94
N GLU A 172 -34.56 -8.68 -2.54
CA GLU A 172 -33.68 -9.60 -1.80
C GLU A 172 -32.79 -8.85 -0.81
N PHE A 173 -32.20 -7.71 -1.25
CA PHE A 173 -31.39 -6.86 -0.37
C PHE A 173 -32.20 -6.35 0.84
N CYS A 174 -33.43 -5.87 0.63
CA CYS A 174 -34.30 -5.42 1.71
C CYS A 174 -34.67 -6.56 2.68
N GLN A 175 -34.97 -7.73 2.15
CA GLN A 175 -35.30 -8.92 2.96
C GLN A 175 -34.12 -9.34 3.85
N GLU A 176 -32.91 -9.46 3.28
CA GLU A 176 -31.71 -9.87 4.01
C GLU A 176 -31.30 -8.86 5.10
N ASN A 177 -31.55 -7.58 4.87
CA ASN A 177 -31.18 -6.52 5.80
C ASN A 177 -32.33 -6.04 6.70
N ASN A 178 -33.50 -6.73 6.69
CA ASN A 178 -34.69 -6.36 7.44
C ASN A 178 -35.15 -4.90 7.16
N LEU A 179 -35.11 -4.48 5.91
CA LEU A 179 -35.54 -3.17 5.45
C LEU A 179 -36.92 -3.24 4.84
N ASP A 180 -37.67 -2.14 4.95
CA ASP A 180 -38.95 -2.00 4.30
C ASP A 180 -38.76 -1.71 2.80
N ILE A 181 -39.28 -2.61 1.94
CA ILE A 181 -39.16 -2.50 0.47
C ILE A 181 -39.84 -1.25 -0.11
N HIS A 182 -40.72 -0.62 0.65
CA HIS A 182 -41.50 0.55 0.23
C HIS A 182 -40.95 1.87 0.78
N LYS A 183 -39.85 1.82 1.47
CA LYS A 183 -39.08 3.00 1.97
C LYS A 183 -37.75 3.15 1.27
#